data_cc310e2deb83df8612c0e32da24abd0f
#
_entry.id   cc310e2deb83df8612c0e32da24abd0f
#
_cell.length_a   1.000
_cell.length_b   1.000
_cell.length_c   1.000
_cell.angle_alpha   90.00
_cell.angle_beta   90.00
_cell.angle_gamma   90.00
#
_symmetry.space_group_name_H-M   'P 1'
#
loop_
_entity.id
_entity.type
_entity.pdbx_description
1 polymer ?
#
loop_
_entity_poly.entity_id
_entity_poly.type
_entity_poly.pdbx_seq_one_letter_code
_entity_poly.pdbx_strand_id
1 'polypeptide(L)'
;MTAKDLLGRMAGGQALGLVLLGSPGTTRADAQDLGKLKFMEGCWKGEPDDGTVVEENWTSTSNNLLLAVTRYLKKNEATNWEFTRIEKTDSLTAFIAQSKGEAPDTYALKTLIDEVVIWENLRKEFPKRIMYRRTSDGNMIVRLEDDSPAGERDFEVKDRRVKCPGN
;
A
#
# COMPACT_ATOMS: atom_id res chain seq x y z
N MET A 1 78.41 4.27 -19.03
CA MET A 1 78.48 4.38 -20.47
C MET A 1 77.10 4.53 -21.00
N THR A 2 76.66 5.77 -21.16
CA THR A 2 76.56 6.54 -22.41
C THR A 2 75.76 5.80 -23.47
N ALA A 3 74.75 6.26 -24.03
CA ALA A 3 74.38 7.55 -24.55
C ALA A 3 72.98 7.33 -25.19
N LYS A 4 72.09 8.26 -25.07
CA LYS A 4 71.75 9.31 -26.07
C LYS A 4 71.13 8.78 -27.39
N ASP A 5 69.98 9.32 -27.58
CA ASP A 5 69.40 9.86 -28.82
C ASP A 5 68.64 8.88 -29.74
N LEU A 6 67.31 9.06 -29.89
CA LEU A 6 66.78 9.79 -31.04
C LEU A 6 65.31 10.12 -30.93
N LEU A 7 65.01 11.33 -31.29
CA LEU A 7 63.66 11.89 -31.40
C LEU A 7 62.81 11.13 -32.43
N GLY A 8 61.55 10.94 -32.09
CA GLY A 8 60.48 10.58 -33.02
C GLY A 8 59.18 11.20 -32.59
N ARG A 9 58.84 12.39 -33.08
CA ARG A 9 57.49 13.04 -32.95
C ARG A 9 56.47 12.22 -33.73
N MET A 10 55.44 11.80 -33.08
CA MET A 10 54.16 11.60 -33.75
C MET A 10 53.01 12.07 -32.82
N ALA A 11 52.34 13.11 -33.28
CA ALA A 11 51.09 13.62 -32.68
C ALA A 11 49.98 12.61 -32.90
N GLY A 12 49.40 12.12 -31.81
CA GLY A 12 48.16 11.33 -31.81
C GLY A 12 47.21 11.93 -30.80
N GLY A 13 46.22 12.70 -31.29
CA GLY A 13 45.21 13.29 -30.47
C GLY A 13 44.35 12.19 -29.84
N GLN A 14 44.39 12.10 -28.53
CA GLN A 14 43.43 11.30 -27.79
C GLN A 14 42.18 12.15 -27.53
N ALA A 15 41.10 11.83 -28.26
CA ALA A 15 39.80 12.34 -27.96
C ALA A 15 39.36 11.75 -26.61
N LEU A 16 39.31 12.58 -25.58
CA LEU A 16 38.70 12.23 -24.29
C LEU A 16 37.21 12.08 -24.49
N GLY A 17 36.76 10.87 -24.69
CA GLY A 17 35.31 10.53 -24.67
C GLY A 17 34.77 10.75 -23.26
N LEU A 18 34.02 11.83 -23.08
CA LEU A 18 33.26 12.09 -21.87
C LEU A 18 32.12 11.04 -21.78
N VAL A 19 32.35 9.95 -21.05
CA VAL A 19 31.29 9.00 -20.70
C VAL A 19 30.42 9.69 -19.67
N LEU A 20 29.27 10.23 -20.10
CA LEU A 20 28.22 10.64 -19.22
C LEU A 20 27.61 9.36 -18.58
N LEU A 21 28.09 9.03 -17.38
CA LEU A 21 27.43 8.06 -16.51
C LEU A 21 26.07 8.68 -16.13
N GLY A 22 25.07 8.34 -16.90
CA GLY A 22 23.68 8.63 -16.54
C GLY A 22 23.41 7.98 -15.18
N SER A 23 23.25 8.79 -14.13
CA SER A 23 22.76 8.32 -12.84
C SER A 23 21.44 7.58 -13.09
N PRO A 24 21.24 6.36 -12.56
CA PRO A 24 19.93 5.74 -12.61
C PRO A 24 18.98 6.68 -11.87
N GLY A 25 18.09 7.32 -12.62
CA GLY A 25 17.02 8.11 -12.04
C GLY A 25 16.26 7.21 -11.10
N THR A 26 16.41 7.41 -9.80
CA THR A 26 15.48 6.90 -8.82
C THR A 26 14.13 7.51 -9.19
N THR A 27 13.27 6.73 -9.83
CA THR A 27 11.86 7.08 -10.00
C THR A 27 11.31 7.25 -8.59
N ARG A 28 11.22 8.52 -8.17
CA ARG A 28 10.50 8.90 -6.96
C ARG A 28 9.09 8.36 -7.18
N ALA A 29 8.68 7.41 -6.35
CA ALA A 29 7.30 6.94 -6.38
C ALA A 29 6.44 8.19 -6.13
N ASP A 30 5.75 8.66 -7.16
CA ASP A 30 4.89 9.83 -7.04
C ASP A 30 3.90 9.54 -5.92
N ALA A 31 3.92 10.39 -4.90
CA ALA A 31 3.01 10.28 -3.77
C ALA A 31 1.59 10.36 -4.33
N GLN A 32 0.92 9.22 -4.38
CA GLN A 32 -0.38 9.06 -5.04
C GLN A 32 -1.42 10.00 -4.40
N ASP A 33 -2.33 10.51 -5.23
CA ASP A 33 -3.44 11.32 -4.77
C ASP A 33 -4.43 10.47 -3.96
N LEU A 34 -4.57 10.74 -2.65
CA LEU A 34 -5.53 10.05 -1.79
C LEU A 34 -6.98 10.23 -2.24
N GLY A 35 -7.28 11.24 -3.06
CA GLY A 35 -8.59 11.40 -3.69
C GLY A 35 -9.05 10.18 -4.47
N LYS A 36 -8.13 9.36 -4.97
CA LYS A 36 -8.43 8.06 -5.62
C LYS A 36 -8.99 7.01 -4.65
N LEU A 37 -8.84 7.19 -3.33
CA LEU A 37 -9.38 6.30 -2.30
C LEU A 37 -10.81 6.64 -1.88
N LYS A 38 -11.46 7.62 -2.49
CA LYS A 38 -12.85 7.99 -2.19
C LYS A 38 -13.84 6.83 -2.27
N PHE A 39 -13.53 5.80 -3.04
CA PHE A 39 -14.36 4.61 -3.12
C PHE A 39 -14.46 3.85 -1.78
N MET A 40 -13.49 4.04 -0.87
CA MET A 40 -13.48 3.43 0.47
C MET A 40 -14.34 4.21 1.47
N GLU A 41 -14.60 5.50 1.24
CA GLU A 41 -15.35 6.37 2.18
C GLU A 41 -16.74 5.81 2.51
N GLY A 42 -17.16 6.01 3.76
CA GLY A 42 -18.49 5.63 4.24
C GLY A 42 -18.47 4.39 5.12
N CYS A 43 -19.62 3.73 5.22
CA CYS A 43 -19.82 2.62 6.14
C CYS A 43 -20.10 1.33 5.38
N TRP A 44 -19.39 0.30 5.79
CA TRP A 44 -19.37 -1.00 5.14
C TRP A 44 -19.65 -2.11 6.13
N LYS A 45 -20.26 -3.18 5.67
CA LYS A 45 -20.56 -4.35 6.48
C LYS A 45 -20.31 -5.62 5.68
N GLY A 46 -19.44 -6.48 6.21
CA GLY A 46 -19.16 -7.81 5.72
C GLY A 46 -19.59 -8.89 6.69
N GLU A 47 -19.89 -10.06 6.15
CA GLU A 47 -20.30 -11.22 6.93
C GLU A 47 -19.55 -12.44 6.38
N PRO A 48 -18.28 -12.68 6.81
CA PRO A 48 -17.55 -13.89 6.46
C PRO A 48 -18.24 -15.14 7.02
N ASP A 49 -17.94 -16.30 6.42
CA ASP A 49 -18.65 -17.57 6.67
C ASP A 49 -18.53 -18.10 8.11
N ASP A 50 -17.64 -17.55 8.93
CA ASP A 50 -17.43 -17.96 10.33
C ASP A 50 -18.43 -17.38 11.34
N GLY A 51 -19.43 -16.64 10.85
CA GLY A 51 -20.45 -15.95 11.65
C GLY A 51 -19.95 -14.68 12.34
N THR A 52 -18.79 -14.17 11.95
CA THR A 52 -18.31 -12.83 12.31
C THR A 52 -19.03 -11.80 11.47
N VAL A 53 -19.33 -10.65 12.05
CA VAL A 53 -19.76 -9.45 11.33
C VAL A 53 -18.62 -8.46 11.41
N VAL A 54 -18.16 -7.97 10.26
CA VAL A 54 -17.15 -6.91 10.14
C VAL A 54 -17.87 -5.62 9.78
N GLU A 55 -17.62 -4.56 10.51
CA GLU A 55 -18.15 -3.22 10.23
C GLU A 55 -17.01 -2.24 10.15
N GLU A 56 -16.82 -1.61 8.99
CA GLU A 56 -15.81 -0.58 8.75
C GLU A 56 -16.47 0.78 8.54
N ASN A 57 -15.93 1.80 9.20
CA ASN A 57 -16.39 3.17 9.05
C ASN A 57 -15.20 4.05 8.62
N TRP A 58 -15.21 4.47 7.36
CA TRP A 58 -14.19 5.31 6.76
C TRP A 58 -14.64 6.76 6.72
N THR A 59 -13.79 7.69 7.17
CA THR A 59 -14.03 9.14 7.07
C THR A 59 -14.00 9.58 5.61
N SER A 60 -14.36 10.85 5.37
CA SER A 60 -14.05 11.46 4.08
C SER A 60 -12.53 11.68 3.95
N THR A 61 -12.04 11.52 2.72
CA THR A 61 -10.62 11.68 2.38
C THR A 61 -10.21 13.15 2.48
N SER A 62 -9.14 13.44 3.20
CA SER A 62 -8.42 14.71 3.11
C SER A 62 -7.22 14.57 2.15
N ASN A 63 -6.48 15.65 1.92
CA ASN A 63 -5.34 15.63 0.98
C ASN A 63 -4.24 14.63 1.36
N ASN A 64 -4.09 14.36 2.66
CA ASN A 64 -2.99 13.57 3.19
C ASN A 64 -3.40 12.51 4.22
N LEU A 65 -4.70 12.39 4.50
CA LEU A 65 -5.19 11.51 5.57
C LEU A 65 -6.56 10.94 5.24
N LEU A 66 -6.74 9.65 5.51
CA LEU A 66 -8.01 8.93 5.53
C LEU A 66 -8.01 8.02 6.76
N LEU A 67 -9.08 8.04 7.55
CA LEU A 67 -9.20 7.30 8.81
C LEU A 67 -10.31 6.27 8.74
N ALA A 68 -10.14 5.14 9.45
CA ALA A 68 -11.21 4.18 9.67
C ALA A 68 -11.20 3.61 11.08
N VAL A 69 -12.37 3.15 11.49
CA VAL A 69 -12.55 2.26 12.63
C VAL A 69 -13.27 1.02 12.15
N THR A 70 -12.68 -0.13 12.43
CA THR A 70 -13.26 -1.45 12.16
C THR A 70 -13.63 -2.12 13.48
N ARG A 71 -14.76 -2.77 13.53
CA ARG A 71 -15.12 -3.65 14.63
C ARG A 71 -15.58 -5.01 14.14
N TYR A 72 -15.20 -6.02 14.90
CA TYR A 72 -15.52 -7.41 14.63
C TYR A 72 -16.53 -7.87 15.68
N LEU A 73 -17.71 -8.31 15.23
CA LEU A 73 -18.80 -8.69 16.11
C LEU A 73 -19.08 -10.19 15.97
N LYS A 74 -19.33 -10.87 17.09
CA LYS A 74 -19.85 -12.23 17.12
C LYS A 74 -21.06 -12.27 18.05
N LYS A 75 -22.21 -12.74 17.55
CA LYS A 75 -23.47 -12.69 18.31
C LYS A 75 -23.78 -11.30 18.87
N ASN A 76 -23.52 -10.25 18.07
CA ASN A 76 -23.71 -8.84 18.42
C ASN A 76 -22.79 -8.29 19.54
N GLU A 77 -21.77 -9.03 19.93
CA GLU A 77 -20.76 -8.57 20.89
C GLU A 77 -19.45 -8.27 20.16
N ALA A 78 -18.81 -7.14 20.48
CA ALA A 78 -17.51 -6.76 19.90
C ALA A 78 -16.40 -7.67 20.46
N THR A 79 -15.85 -8.51 19.61
CA THR A 79 -14.73 -9.40 19.93
C THR A 79 -13.37 -8.74 19.69
N ASN A 80 -13.29 -7.88 18.68
CA ASN A 80 -12.10 -7.11 18.37
C ASN A 80 -12.48 -5.76 17.72
N TRP A 81 -11.51 -4.87 17.65
CA TRP A 81 -11.59 -3.60 16.90
C TRP A 81 -10.22 -3.20 16.38
N GLU A 82 -10.22 -2.38 15.34
CA GLU A 82 -9.03 -1.86 14.72
C GLU A 82 -9.20 -0.37 14.39
N PHE A 83 -8.16 0.40 14.61
CA PHE A 83 -8.03 1.76 14.11
C PHE A 83 -7.07 1.78 12.93
N THR A 84 -7.52 2.30 11.81
CA THR A 84 -6.73 2.40 10.59
C THR A 84 -6.57 3.85 10.18
N ARG A 85 -5.37 4.20 9.72
CA ARG A 85 -5.12 5.46 9.05
C ARG A 85 -4.30 5.23 7.78
N ILE A 86 -4.68 5.91 6.71
CA ILE A 86 -3.89 6.01 5.50
C ILE A 86 -3.28 7.40 5.50
N GLU A 87 -1.96 7.46 5.58
CA GLU A 87 -1.19 8.70 5.66
C GLU A 87 -0.34 8.88 4.39
N LYS A 88 -0.37 10.09 3.86
CA LYS A 88 0.49 10.52 2.77
C LYS A 88 1.48 11.54 3.27
N THR A 89 2.76 11.28 3.06
CA THR A 89 3.87 12.22 3.22
C THR A 89 4.49 12.52 1.86
N ASP A 90 5.50 13.38 1.82
CA ASP A 90 6.23 13.70 0.57
C ASP A 90 6.93 12.48 -0.05
N SER A 91 7.21 11.45 0.74
CA SER A 91 8.00 10.29 0.32
C SER A 91 7.27 8.96 0.39
N LEU A 92 6.13 8.88 1.08
CA LEU A 92 5.45 7.63 1.36
C LEU A 92 3.94 7.82 1.46
N THR A 93 3.19 6.88 0.91
CA THR A 93 1.79 6.66 1.25
C THR A 93 1.70 5.31 1.95
N ALA A 94 1.18 5.31 3.17
CA ALA A 94 1.15 4.14 4.04
C ALA A 94 -0.24 3.88 4.62
N PHE A 95 -0.59 2.62 4.71
CA PHE A 95 -1.71 2.10 5.47
C PHE A 95 -1.17 1.61 6.82
N ILE A 96 -1.71 2.15 7.91
CA ILE A 96 -1.25 1.87 9.26
C ILE A 96 -2.44 1.37 10.06
N ALA A 97 -2.43 0.08 10.38
CA ALA A 97 -3.48 -0.61 11.12
C ALA A 97 -3.04 -0.88 12.56
N GLN A 98 -3.91 -0.62 13.52
CA GLN A 98 -3.68 -0.91 14.92
C GLN A 98 -4.87 -1.66 15.51
N SER A 99 -4.69 -2.96 15.70
CA SER A 99 -5.66 -3.80 16.39
C SER A 99 -5.62 -3.60 17.92
N LYS A 100 -6.70 -3.96 18.58
CA LYS A 100 -6.86 -3.85 20.03
C LYS A 100 -5.67 -4.41 20.79
N GLY A 101 -4.98 -3.53 21.54
CA GLY A 101 -3.88 -3.92 22.43
C GLY A 101 -2.55 -4.21 21.72
N GLU A 102 -2.46 -4.04 20.40
CA GLU A 102 -1.27 -4.30 19.61
C GLU A 102 -0.56 -3.01 19.18
N ALA A 103 0.71 -3.15 18.82
CA ALA A 103 1.45 -2.08 18.16
C ALA A 103 0.94 -1.92 16.71
N PRO A 104 1.00 -0.71 16.14
CA PRO A 104 0.55 -0.51 14.77
C PRO A 104 1.45 -1.20 13.76
N ASP A 105 0.83 -1.83 12.77
CA ASP A 105 1.48 -2.39 11.59
C ASP A 105 1.43 -1.39 10.44
N THR A 106 2.53 -1.27 9.69
CA THR A 106 2.62 -0.33 8.58
C THR A 106 2.83 -1.08 7.27
N TYR A 107 1.99 -0.76 6.28
CA TYR A 107 2.05 -1.31 4.93
C TYR A 107 2.29 -0.17 3.94
N ALA A 108 3.24 -0.33 3.05
CA ALA A 108 3.50 0.64 1.99
C ALA A 108 2.49 0.49 0.84
N LEU A 109 2.16 1.58 0.18
CA LEU A 109 1.36 1.53 -1.04
C LEU A 109 2.12 0.78 -2.13
N LYS A 110 1.55 -0.33 -2.61
CA LYS A 110 2.07 -1.12 -3.72
C LYS A 110 1.40 -0.77 -5.05
N THR A 111 0.08 -0.65 -5.04
CA THR A 111 -0.73 -0.40 -6.23
C THR A 111 -1.91 0.48 -5.88
N LEU A 112 -2.20 1.45 -6.75
CA LEU A 112 -3.43 2.23 -6.72
C LEU A 112 -3.83 2.55 -8.16
N ILE A 113 -4.73 1.75 -8.70
CA ILE A 113 -5.23 1.85 -10.08
C ILE A 113 -6.75 1.75 -10.03
N ASP A 114 -7.43 2.71 -10.63
CA ASP A 114 -8.89 2.82 -10.62
C ASP A 114 -9.44 2.74 -9.18
N GLU A 115 -10.34 1.80 -8.90
CA GLU A 115 -10.90 1.55 -7.58
C GLU A 115 -10.29 0.27 -6.94
N VAL A 116 -8.98 0.06 -7.15
CA VAL A 116 -8.20 -1.03 -6.53
C VAL A 116 -6.98 -0.44 -5.84
N VAL A 117 -6.80 -0.76 -4.56
CA VAL A 117 -5.61 -0.43 -3.80
C VAL A 117 -5.03 -1.67 -3.15
N ILE A 118 -3.70 -1.81 -3.22
CA ILE A 118 -2.95 -2.89 -2.57
C ILE A 118 -1.87 -2.28 -1.70
N TRP A 119 -1.86 -2.68 -0.44
CA TRP A 119 -0.87 -2.33 0.56
C TRP A 119 0.01 -3.53 0.85
N GLU A 120 1.32 -3.33 1.05
CA GLU A 120 2.26 -4.44 1.21
C GLU A 120 3.23 -4.25 2.39
N ASN A 121 3.40 -5.31 3.20
CA ASN A 121 4.47 -5.45 4.18
C ASN A 121 5.00 -6.89 4.15
N LEU A 122 6.04 -7.14 3.35
CA LEU A 122 6.63 -8.47 3.19
C LEU A 122 7.32 -9.01 4.45
N ARG A 123 7.54 -8.16 5.48
CA ARG A 123 8.13 -8.57 6.76
C ARG A 123 7.11 -9.14 7.74
N LYS A 124 5.81 -8.88 7.52
CA LYS A 124 4.74 -9.51 8.31
C LYS A 124 4.64 -10.99 7.97
N GLU A 125 4.27 -11.78 8.96
CA GLU A 125 3.91 -13.17 8.74
C GLU A 125 2.56 -13.26 7.99
N PHE A 126 1.55 -12.57 8.51
CA PHE A 126 0.22 -12.46 7.91
C PHE A 126 -0.52 -11.22 8.45
N PRO A 127 -1.31 -10.53 7.61
CA PRO A 127 -1.24 -10.57 6.16
C PRO A 127 0.03 -9.86 5.64
N LYS A 128 0.54 -10.27 4.49
CA LYS A 128 1.61 -9.56 3.79
C LYS A 128 1.07 -8.51 2.86
N ARG A 129 -0.16 -8.71 2.36
CA ARG A 129 -0.89 -7.74 1.54
C ARG A 129 -2.30 -7.56 2.04
N ILE A 130 -2.78 -6.34 1.89
CA ILE A 130 -4.16 -5.94 2.15
C ILE A 130 -4.66 -5.29 0.87
N MET A 131 -5.73 -5.81 0.29
CA MET A 131 -6.35 -5.27 -0.91
C MET A 131 -7.76 -4.78 -0.61
N TYR A 132 -8.09 -3.59 -1.10
CA TYR A 132 -9.44 -3.09 -1.21
C TYR A 132 -9.78 -2.90 -2.68
N ARG A 133 -10.91 -3.43 -3.12
CA ARG A 133 -11.37 -3.31 -4.49
C ARG A 133 -12.88 -3.09 -4.54
N ARG A 134 -13.30 -2.02 -5.21
CA ARG A 134 -14.71 -1.82 -5.49
C ARG A 134 -15.19 -2.73 -6.62
N THR A 135 -16.38 -3.27 -6.47
CA THR A 135 -17.03 -4.11 -7.47
C THR A 135 -18.04 -3.30 -8.28
N SER A 136 -18.40 -3.77 -9.47
CA SER A 136 -19.36 -3.09 -10.37
C SER A 136 -20.76 -2.94 -9.76
N ASP A 137 -21.14 -3.78 -8.80
CA ASP A 137 -22.39 -3.71 -8.05
C ASP A 137 -22.33 -2.76 -6.84
N GLY A 138 -21.21 -2.00 -6.70
CA GLY A 138 -21.03 -0.99 -5.66
C GLY A 138 -20.61 -1.53 -4.30
N ASN A 139 -20.34 -2.83 -4.17
CA ASN A 139 -19.76 -3.42 -2.97
C ASN A 139 -18.24 -3.25 -2.96
N MET A 140 -17.59 -3.66 -1.87
CA MET A 140 -16.15 -3.66 -1.71
C MET A 140 -15.67 -5.06 -1.38
N ILE A 141 -14.60 -5.52 -2.01
CA ILE A 141 -13.87 -6.72 -1.63
C ILE A 141 -12.68 -6.27 -0.79
N VAL A 142 -12.56 -6.82 0.40
CA VAL A 142 -11.37 -6.73 1.25
C VAL A 142 -10.70 -8.09 1.25
N ARG A 143 -9.43 -8.14 0.84
CA ARG A 143 -8.66 -9.37 0.79
C ARG A 143 -7.35 -9.23 1.53
N LEU A 144 -7.05 -10.21 2.37
CA LEU A 144 -5.81 -10.37 3.10
C LEU A 144 -5.04 -11.54 2.49
N GLU A 145 -3.78 -11.31 2.15
CA GLU A 145 -2.97 -12.31 1.43
C GLU A 145 -1.65 -12.58 2.14
N ASP A 146 -1.15 -13.79 1.98
CA ASP A 146 0.25 -14.15 2.25
C ASP A 146 1.03 -14.40 0.95
N ASP A 147 2.25 -14.98 1.04
CA ASP A 147 3.06 -15.37 -0.11
C ASP A 147 3.01 -16.88 -0.37
N SER A 148 2.11 -17.62 0.28
CA SER A 148 2.01 -19.05 0.05
C SER A 148 1.56 -19.32 -1.39
N PRO A 149 2.19 -20.26 -2.11
CA PRO A 149 1.84 -20.55 -3.52
C PRO A 149 0.38 -20.99 -3.72
N ALA A 150 -0.25 -21.52 -2.67
CA ALA A 150 -1.62 -22.01 -2.70
C ALA A 150 -2.63 -20.99 -2.13
N GLY A 151 -2.19 -19.84 -1.60
CA GLY A 151 -3.09 -18.89 -0.91
C GLY A 151 -3.77 -19.51 0.32
N GLU A 152 -3.10 -20.43 1.00
CA GLU A 152 -3.68 -21.25 2.08
C GLU A 152 -4.24 -20.44 3.25
N ARG A 153 -3.74 -19.20 3.42
CA ARG A 153 -4.19 -18.28 4.46
C ARG A 153 -4.90 -17.05 3.91
N ASP A 154 -5.14 -17.02 2.61
CA ASP A 154 -5.86 -15.90 2.02
C ASP A 154 -7.28 -15.83 2.56
N PHE A 155 -7.70 -14.63 2.90
CA PHE A 155 -9.01 -14.35 3.47
C PHE A 155 -9.67 -13.23 2.67
N GLU A 156 -10.90 -13.42 2.26
CA GLU A 156 -11.65 -12.44 1.49
C GLU A 156 -13.03 -12.21 2.09
N VAL A 157 -13.42 -10.95 2.19
CA VAL A 157 -14.76 -10.54 2.61
C VAL A 157 -15.36 -9.63 1.54
N LYS A 158 -16.62 -9.85 1.24
CA LYS A 158 -17.41 -8.94 0.44
C LYS A 158 -18.24 -8.03 1.37
N ASP A 159 -17.88 -6.76 1.38
CA ASP A 159 -18.52 -5.73 2.19
C ASP A 159 -19.57 -4.99 1.36
N ARG A 160 -20.78 -4.94 1.87
CA ARG A 160 -21.83 -4.09 1.31
C ARG A 160 -21.82 -2.72 1.95
N ARG A 161 -22.16 -1.70 1.18
CA ARG A 161 -22.34 -0.36 1.73
C ARG A 161 -23.60 -0.32 2.63
N VAL A 162 -23.48 0.31 3.78
CA VAL A 162 -24.59 0.51 4.73
C VAL A 162 -24.71 1.98 5.10
N LYS A 163 -25.88 2.34 5.69
CA LYS A 163 -26.06 3.68 6.25
C LYS A 163 -25.15 3.84 7.47
N CYS A 164 -24.44 4.96 7.55
CA CYS A 164 -23.60 5.25 8.70
C CYS A 164 -24.43 5.52 9.96
N PRO A 165 -23.95 5.08 11.13
CA PRO A 165 -24.60 5.41 12.40
C PRO A 165 -24.71 6.92 12.59
N GLY A 166 -25.87 7.41 13.01
CA GLY A 166 -26.10 8.83 13.30
C GLY A 166 -26.53 9.72 12.13
N ASN A 167 -26.71 9.13 10.93
CA ASN A 167 -27.25 9.85 9.74
C ASN A 167 -28.68 9.40 9.42
#